data_efac02b7f780c70a357fa4bcb53ac1a7
#
_entry.id   efac02b7f780c70a357fa4bcb53ac1a7
#
_cell.length_a   1.000
_cell.length_b   1.000
_cell.length_c   1.000
_cell.angle_alpha   90.00
_cell.angle_beta   90.00
_cell.angle_gamma   90.00
#
_symmetry.space_group_name_H-M   'P 1'
#
loop_
_entity.id
_entity.type
_entity.pdbx_description
1 polymer ?
#
loop_
_entity_poly.entity_id
_entity_poly.type
_entity_poly.pdbx_seq_one_letter_code
_entity_poly.pdbx_strand_id
1 'polypeptide(L)'
;IELYNGTANDINLKNYGLSDEKKKSKWAFPEVTIKSNEYLIVNLCGTQKNGLYAPFKLKSGGGETIALTNANRKVIDAVETTNLDKNTSMGRDLNGNWHTFEQVTPGFANTIEGYNKYIESLNGEEDILKITEFLPKNNGNFKINDQFLGYIELTNTGDEEINLKNYTLSSSDDTNNMNSIFKYNLPDKILKPNEVVVLYTSGKSKNNDIIETNFKLNSKNGVII
;
A
#
# COMPACT_ATOMS: atom_id res chain seq x y z
N ILE A 1 -12.58 4.88 -0.56
CA ILE A 1 -13.48 5.56 0.40
C ILE A 1 -13.03 5.22 1.80
N GLU A 2 -13.06 6.20 2.66
CA GLU A 2 -12.75 6.03 4.08
C GLU A 2 -13.98 6.32 4.93
N LEU A 3 -14.19 5.50 5.95
CA LEU A 3 -15.22 5.69 6.97
C LEU A 3 -14.54 5.97 8.31
N TYR A 4 -15.15 6.83 9.11
CA TYR A 4 -14.73 7.15 10.47
C TYR A 4 -15.82 6.82 11.47
N ASN A 5 -15.49 6.12 12.54
CA ASN A 5 -16.38 5.88 13.66
C ASN A 5 -16.14 6.93 14.76
N GLY A 6 -16.82 8.06 14.71
CA GLY A 6 -16.75 9.11 15.73
C GLY A 6 -17.59 8.86 16.99
N THR A 7 -18.06 7.62 17.22
CA THR A 7 -18.83 7.28 18.42
C THR A 7 -17.95 6.65 19.51
N ALA A 8 -18.45 6.63 20.72
CA ALA A 8 -17.74 5.99 21.86
C ALA A 8 -17.78 4.45 21.84
N ASN A 9 -18.51 3.84 20.89
CA ASN A 9 -18.68 2.39 20.81
C ASN A 9 -18.20 1.84 19.48
N ASP A 10 -17.75 0.61 19.47
CA ASP A 10 -17.42 -0.13 18.27
C ASP A 10 -18.68 -0.36 17.41
N ILE A 11 -18.54 -0.26 16.09
CA ILE A 11 -19.65 -0.44 15.13
C ILE A 11 -19.35 -1.64 14.25
N ASN A 12 -20.16 -2.69 14.34
CA ASN A 12 -20.11 -3.80 13.38
C ASN A 12 -20.86 -3.40 12.11
N LEU A 13 -20.17 -3.42 10.97
CA LEU A 13 -20.70 -3.02 9.67
C LEU A 13 -21.39 -4.15 8.89
N LYS A 14 -21.56 -5.33 9.47
CA LYS A 14 -22.28 -6.42 8.80
C LYS A 14 -23.64 -5.93 8.28
N ASN A 15 -23.88 -6.17 6.99
CA ASN A 15 -25.09 -5.73 6.27
C ASN A 15 -25.26 -4.22 6.06
N TYR A 16 -24.32 -3.38 6.47
CA TYR A 16 -24.26 -2.02 5.97
C TYR A 16 -23.96 -2.02 4.49
N GLY A 17 -24.31 -0.95 3.79
CA GLY A 17 -24.11 -0.86 2.35
C GLY A 17 -23.37 0.38 1.92
N LEU A 18 -22.60 0.26 0.86
CA LEU A 18 -21.90 1.37 0.20
C LEU A 18 -22.27 1.42 -1.28
N SER A 19 -22.41 2.62 -1.82
CA SER A 19 -22.79 2.85 -3.21
C SER A 19 -22.24 4.17 -3.74
N ASP A 20 -22.09 4.26 -5.05
CA ASP A 20 -21.89 5.49 -5.83
C ASP A 20 -23.23 6.06 -6.35
N GLU A 21 -24.36 5.55 -5.85
CA GLU A 21 -25.71 6.00 -6.20
C GLU A 21 -26.58 6.16 -4.94
N LYS A 22 -27.24 7.31 -4.79
CA LYS A 22 -28.01 7.68 -3.60
C LYS A 22 -29.12 6.69 -3.18
N LYS A 23 -29.68 5.95 -4.11
CA LYS A 23 -30.85 5.09 -3.87
C LYS A 23 -30.60 3.60 -3.95
N LYS A 24 -29.37 3.17 -4.19
CA LYS A 24 -29.02 1.76 -4.34
C LYS A 24 -27.82 1.42 -3.44
N SER A 25 -27.90 0.30 -2.73
CA SER A 25 -26.70 -0.30 -2.14
C SER A 25 -26.07 -1.22 -3.20
N LYS A 26 -24.87 -0.88 -3.67
CA LYS A 26 -24.15 -1.68 -4.68
C LYS A 26 -23.24 -2.74 -4.05
N TRP A 27 -22.87 -2.53 -2.81
CA TRP A 27 -22.00 -3.43 -2.08
C TRP A 27 -22.38 -3.47 -0.60
N ALA A 28 -22.42 -4.67 -0.03
CA ALA A 28 -22.63 -4.89 1.38
C ALA A 28 -21.31 -5.17 2.07
N PHE A 29 -21.09 -4.55 3.22
CA PHE A 29 -19.91 -4.83 4.03
C PHE A 29 -19.89 -6.28 4.49
N PRO A 30 -18.73 -6.94 4.45
CA PRO A 30 -18.52 -8.19 5.17
C PRO A 30 -18.63 -7.95 6.69
N GLU A 31 -18.53 -9.02 7.48
CA GLU A 31 -18.45 -8.88 8.92
C GLU A 31 -17.12 -8.23 9.33
N VAL A 32 -17.17 -6.94 9.57
CA VAL A 32 -16.03 -6.10 9.97
C VAL A 32 -16.50 -5.08 10.99
N THR A 33 -15.65 -4.76 11.95
CA THR A 33 -15.92 -3.78 13.01
C THR A 33 -14.98 -2.59 12.88
N ILE A 34 -15.53 -1.38 12.94
CA ILE A 34 -14.74 -0.15 13.14
C ILE A 34 -14.77 0.16 14.62
N LYS A 35 -13.63 0.18 15.27
CA LYS A 35 -13.55 0.54 16.68
C LYS A 35 -13.85 2.02 16.89
N SER A 36 -14.17 2.37 18.14
CA SER A 36 -14.37 3.77 18.52
C SER A 36 -13.18 4.63 18.12
N ASN A 37 -13.45 5.76 17.46
CA ASN A 37 -12.45 6.72 16.95
C ASN A 37 -11.44 6.15 15.93
N GLU A 38 -11.75 5.04 15.27
CA GLU A 38 -10.92 4.47 14.21
C GLU A 38 -11.48 4.74 12.80
N TYR A 39 -10.60 4.55 11.82
CA TYR A 39 -10.88 4.67 10.39
C TYR A 39 -10.93 3.30 9.74
N LEU A 40 -11.70 3.17 8.66
CA LEU A 40 -11.76 1.98 7.82
C LEU A 40 -11.71 2.37 6.35
N ILE A 41 -10.74 1.83 5.62
CA ILE A 41 -10.57 2.08 4.19
C ILE A 41 -11.24 0.98 3.38
N VAL A 42 -12.06 1.38 2.40
CA VAL A 42 -12.68 0.50 1.41
C VAL A 42 -12.11 0.81 0.03
N ASN A 43 -11.51 -0.17 -0.61
CA ASN A 43 -10.95 -0.05 -1.94
C ASN A 43 -12.04 -0.17 -3.02
N LEU A 44 -12.02 0.72 -4.00
CA LEU A 44 -12.94 0.73 -5.13
C LEU A 44 -12.25 0.13 -6.36
N CYS A 45 -12.41 -1.17 -6.57
CA CYS A 45 -11.66 -1.88 -7.61
C CYS A 45 -12.47 -2.17 -8.89
N GLY A 46 -13.77 -1.91 -8.87
CA GLY A 46 -14.67 -2.14 -10.02
C GLY A 46 -15.00 -3.61 -10.30
N THR A 47 -14.51 -4.53 -9.47
CA THR A 47 -14.77 -5.97 -9.57
C THR A 47 -15.04 -6.56 -8.20
N GLN A 48 -15.84 -7.61 -8.12
CA GLN A 48 -16.10 -8.31 -6.85
C GLN A 48 -14.83 -9.03 -6.39
N LYS A 49 -14.41 -8.73 -5.15
CA LYS A 49 -13.28 -9.40 -4.46
C LYS A 49 -13.66 -9.65 -2.99
N ASN A 50 -12.94 -10.56 -2.35
CA ASN A 50 -13.09 -10.80 -0.92
C ASN A 50 -12.47 -9.64 -0.11
N GLY A 51 -13.03 -9.37 1.08
CA GLY A 51 -12.56 -8.31 1.96
C GLY A 51 -13.19 -6.94 1.65
N LEU A 52 -12.46 -5.87 1.93
CA LEU A 52 -12.92 -4.49 1.81
C LEU A 52 -12.69 -3.93 0.40
N TYR A 53 -13.29 -4.59 -0.58
CA TYR A 53 -13.20 -4.22 -2.01
C TYR A 53 -14.60 -4.07 -2.58
N ALA A 54 -15.02 -2.83 -2.84
CA ALA A 54 -16.31 -2.56 -3.47
C ALA A 54 -16.20 -2.70 -5.01
N PRO A 55 -17.20 -3.32 -5.68
CA PRO A 55 -17.17 -3.63 -7.11
C PRO A 55 -17.59 -2.46 -8.01
N PHE A 56 -17.39 -1.23 -7.56
CA PHE A 56 -17.62 -0.03 -8.36
C PHE A 56 -16.39 0.89 -8.30
N LYS A 57 -16.38 1.92 -9.12
CA LYS A 57 -15.34 2.97 -9.18
C LYS A 57 -16.02 4.32 -9.15
N LEU A 58 -15.34 5.34 -8.65
CA LEU A 58 -15.76 6.72 -8.76
C LEU A 58 -15.16 7.37 -10.00
N LYS A 59 -15.91 8.25 -10.62
CA LYS A 59 -15.43 9.09 -11.74
C LYS A 59 -14.59 10.22 -11.19
N SER A 60 -13.44 10.47 -11.78
CA SER A 60 -12.57 11.59 -11.42
C SER A 60 -13.23 12.94 -11.64
N GLY A 61 -14.13 13.05 -12.62
CA GLY A 61 -14.89 14.28 -12.92
C GLY A 61 -16.00 14.60 -11.92
N GLY A 62 -16.26 13.74 -10.92
CA GLY A 62 -17.32 13.94 -9.93
C GLY A 62 -18.73 13.69 -10.48
N GLY A 63 -19.73 14.26 -9.80
CA GLY A 63 -21.16 14.16 -10.16
C GLY A 63 -21.81 12.84 -9.76
N GLU A 64 -21.20 12.06 -8.87
CA GLU A 64 -21.77 10.84 -8.28
C GLU A 64 -22.09 11.08 -6.80
N THR A 65 -23.00 10.31 -6.23
CA THR A 65 -23.34 10.39 -4.81
C THR A 65 -22.81 9.15 -4.10
N ILE A 66 -21.78 9.28 -3.29
CA ILE A 66 -21.38 8.23 -2.36
C ILE A 66 -22.44 8.17 -1.25
N ALA A 67 -23.02 7.00 -1.02
CA ALA A 67 -24.01 6.78 0.02
C ALA A 67 -23.66 5.60 0.91
N LEU A 68 -23.69 5.81 2.22
CA LEU A 68 -23.58 4.78 3.25
C LEU A 68 -24.98 4.47 3.79
N THR A 69 -25.34 3.19 3.81
CA THR A 69 -26.60 2.72 4.39
C THR A 69 -26.35 1.84 5.59
N ASN A 70 -27.23 1.90 6.59
CA ASN A 70 -27.22 0.97 7.71
C ASN A 70 -27.79 -0.40 7.32
N ALA A 71 -27.77 -1.37 8.24
CA ALA A 71 -28.31 -2.72 8.03
C ALA A 71 -29.80 -2.76 7.65
N ASN A 72 -30.56 -1.72 7.96
CA ASN A 72 -31.97 -1.56 7.58
C ASN A 72 -32.13 -0.86 6.21
N ARG A 73 -31.04 -0.71 5.45
CA ARG A 73 -31.00 -0.03 4.13
C ARG A 73 -31.40 1.46 4.16
N LYS A 74 -31.38 2.09 5.33
CA LYS A 74 -31.55 3.53 5.46
C LYS A 74 -30.21 4.23 5.21
N VAL A 75 -30.22 5.25 4.34
CA VAL A 75 -29.04 6.11 4.15
C VAL A 75 -28.77 6.86 5.45
N ILE A 76 -27.55 6.74 5.96
CA ILE A 76 -27.07 7.37 7.19
C ILE A 76 -26.02 8.44 6.94
N ASP A 77 -25.32 8.37 5.81
CA ASP A 77 -24.43 9.43 5.33
C ASP A 77 -24.39 9.41 3.79
N ALA A 78 -24.25 10.59 3.20
CA ALA A 78 -24.11 10.73 1.76
C ALA A 78 -23.33 11.99 1.40
N VAL A 79 -22.57 11.95 0.31
CA VAL A 79 -21.84 13.10 -0.22
C VAL A 79 -21.83 13.06 -1.75
N GLU A 80 -21.98 14.21 -2.37
CA GLU A 80 -21.80 14.38 -3.81
C GLU A 80 -20.31 14.56 -4.12
N THR A 81 -19.79 13.77 -5.05
CA THR A 81 -18.40 13.88 -5.49
C THR A 81 -18.23 15.07 -6.41
N THR A 82 -17.09 15.74 -6.30
CA THR A 82 -16.69 16.85 -7.18
C THR A 82 -15.53 16.42 -8.07
N ASN A 83 -15.20 17.23 -9.06
CA ASN A 83 -13.96 17.05 -9.82
C ASN A 83 -12.78 17.27 -8.87
N LEU A 84 -11.88 16.29 -8.83
CA LEU A 84 -10.67 16.33 -8.01
C LEU A 84 -9.43 16.26 -8.91
N ASP A 85 -8.45 17.08 -8.59
CA ASP A 85 -7.14 17.00 -9.21
C ASP A 85 -6.43 15.70 -8.82
N LYS A 86 -5.45 15.32 -9.63
CA LYS A 86 -4.65 14.12 -9.36
C LYS A 86 -3.95 14.24 -7.99
N ASN A 87 -4.00 13.16 -7.21
CA ASN A 87 -3.42 13.05 -5.87
C ASN A 87 -4.09 13.93 -4.79
N THR A 88 -5.29 14.45 -5.04
CA THR A 88 -6.09 15.13 -4.03
C THR A 88 -7.21 14.23 -3.51
N SER A 89 -7.70 14.52 -2.32
CA SER A 89 -8.85 13.86 -1.72
C SER A 89 -9.90 14.87 -1.29
N MET A 90 -11.14 14.42 -1.22
CA MET A 90 -12.24 15.16 -0.60
C MET A 90 -12.58 14.49 0.73
N GLY A 91 -12.54 15.24 1.81
CA GLY A 91 -12.74 14.73 3.16
C GLY A 91 -13.38 15.74 4.09
N ARG A 92 -13.74 15.30 5.30
CA ARG A 92 -14.28 16.18 6.34
C ARG A 92 -13.17 16.71 7.24
N ASP A 93 -13.23 18.00 7.58
CA ASP A 93 -12.43 18.56 8.67
C ASP A 93 -12.96 18.12 10.06
N LEU A 94 -12.30 18.55 11.12
CA LEU A 94 -12.70 18.22 12.50
C LEU A 94 -14.10 18.78 12.89
N ASN A 95 -14.61 19.75 12.15
CA ASN A 95 -15.96 20.32 12.33
C ASN A 95 -17.01 19.61 11.48
N GLY A 96 -16.61 18.62 10.67
CA GLY A 96 -17.49 17.86 9.78
C GLY A 96 -17.75 18.50 8.41
N ASN A 97 -17.10 19.64 8.08
CA ASN A 97 -17.25 20.30 6.79
C ASN A 97 -16.40 19.62 5.72
N TRP A 98 -16.92 19.52 4.50
CA TRP A 98 -16.21 18.95 3.36
C TRP A 98 -15.22 19.93 2.75
N HIS A 99 -14.00 19.46 2.54
CA HIS A 99 -12.90 20.17 1.88
C HIS A 99 -12.14 19.26 0.92
N THR A 100 -11.44 19.88 -0.02
CA THR A 100 -10.43 19.20 -0.82
C THR A 100 -9.05 19.34 -0.14
N PHE A 101 -8.32 18.24 -0.06
CA PHE A 101 -7.01 18.16 0.56
C PHE A 101 -5.97 17.75 -0.48
N GLU A 102 -4.88 18.50 -0.59
CA GLU A 102 -3.71 18.14 -1.39
C GLU A 102 -2.85 17.07 -0.67
N GLN A 103 -2.86 17.09 0.67
CA GLN A 103 -2.19 16.11 1.50
C GLN A 103 -3.20 15.07 1.95
N VAL A 104 -3.11 13.87 1.39
CA VAL A 104 -4.01 12.76 1.75
C VAL A 104 -3.58 12.11 3.07
N THR A 105 -4.54 11.68 3.87
CA THR A 105 -4.32 11.16 5.24
C THR A 105 -5.01 9.80 5.48
N PRO A 106 -4.82 8.77 4.63
CA PRO A 106 -5.53 7.50 4.76
C PRO A 106 -5.29 6.85 6.13
N GLY A 107 -6.37 6.57 6.87
CA GLY A 107 -6.32 6.00 8.22
C GLY A 107 -6.16 7.01 9.34
N PHE A 108 -6.07 8.31 9.02
CA PHE A 108 -5.82 9.37 10.00
C PHE A 108 -6.74 10.57 9.78
N ALA A 109 -6.83 11.44 10.79
CA ALA A 109 -7.62 12.67 10.70
C ALA A 109 -7.11 13.60 9.59
N ASN A 110 -8.01 14.32 8.92
CA ASN A 110 -7.69 15.33 7.90
C ASN A 110 -7.09 16.60 8.53
N THR A 111 -5.92 16.49 9.11
CA THR A 111 -5.15 17.54 9.79
C THR A 111 -3.67 17.41 9.46
N ILE A 112 -2.88 18.44 9.75
CA ILE A 112 -1.41 18.38 9.61
C ILE A 112 -0.83 17.26 10.50
N GLU A 113 -1.33 17.12 11.73
CA GLU A 113 -0.91 16.03 12.62
C GLU A 113 -1.25 14.65 12.05
N GLY A 114 -2.47 14.49 11.51
CA GLY A 114 -2.88 13.25 10.86
C GLY A 114 -2.03 12.94 9.63
N TYR A 115 -1.67 13.96 8.83
CA TYR A 115 -0.75 13.79 7.70
C TYR A 115 0.63 13.32 8.15
N ASN A 116 1.19 13.93 9.20
CA ASN A 116 2.49 13.51 9.75
C ASN A 116 2.44 12.06 10.22
N LYS A 117 1.40 11.66 10.95
CA LYS A 117 1.19 10.26 11.37
C LYS A 117 1.05 9.30 10.17
N TYR A 118 0.36 9.72 9.11
CA TYR A 118 0.28 8.94 7.88
C TYR A 118 1.65 8.76 7.24
N ILE A 119 2.44 9.83 7.10
CA ILE A 119 3.81 9.74 6.57
C ILE A 119 4.70 8.86 7.46
N GLU A 120 4.61 9.00 8.79
CA GLU A 120 5.31 8.12 9.74
C GLU A 120 4.90 6.66 9.55
N SER A 121 3.61 6.39 9.34
CA SER A 121 3.12 5.02 9.10
C SER A 121 3.61 4.42 7.77
N LEU A 122 3.87 5.26 6.77
CA LEU A 122 4.48 4.81 5.50
C LEU A 122 5.97 4.47 5.64
N ASN A 123 6.64 5.15 6.57
CA ASN A 123 8.05 4.86 6.88
C ASN A 123 8.23 3.54 7.64
N GLY A 124 7.12 2.90 8.06
CA GLY A 124 7.09 1.68 8.84
C GLY A 124 7.60 1.87 10.28
N GLU A 125 7.32 0.95 11.17
CA GLU A 125 8.28 0.60 12.24
C GLU A 125 9.60 0.39 11.51
N GLU A 126 10.71 1.00 11.96
CA GLU A 126 11.98 0.97 11.24
C GLU A 126 12.21 -0.44 10.69
N ASP A 127 11.93 -0.62 9.40
CA ASP A 127 12.05 -1.94 8.81
C ASP A 127 13.51 -2.31 8.96
N ILE A 128 13.76 -3.33 9.75
CA ILE A 128 15.11 -3.72 10.13
C ILE A 128 15.90 -4.33 8.98
N LEU A 129 15.22 -4.66 7.86
CA LEU A 129 15.87 -5.05 6.62
C LEU A 129 16.05 -3.82 5.72
N LYS A 130 17.27 -3.39 5.52
CA LYS A 130 17.62 -2.20 4.72
C LYS A 130 18.37 -2.58 3.45
N ILE A 131 18.10 -1.86 2.36
CA ILE A 131 18.97 -1.83 1.19
C ILE A 131 20.17 -0.95 1.56
N THR A 132 21.36 -1.54 1.65
CA THR A 132 22.59 -0.85 2.06
C THR A 132 23.47 -0.48 0.89
N GLU A 133 23.43 -1.26 -0.19
CA GLU A 133 24.18 -0.96 -1.41
C GLU A 133 23.47 -1.54 -2.64
N PHE A 134 23.70 -0.94 -3.80
CA PHE A 134 23.31 -1.53 -5.07
C PHE A 134 24.26 -1.13 -6.20
N LEU A 135 24.47 -2.06 -7.13
CA LEU A 135 25.23 -1.85 -8.36
C LEU A 135 24.36 -2.23 -9.55
N PRO A 136 23.80 -1.25 -10.30
CA PRO A 136 22.89 -1.55 -11.41
C PRO A 136 23.61 -2.24 -12.57
N LYS A 137 24.88 -1.89 -12.81
CA LYS A 137 25.68 -2.40 -13.93
C LYS A 137 27.12 -2.62 -13.51
N ASN A 138 27.55 -3.87 -13.57
CA ASN A 138 28.95 -4.23 -13.37
C ASN A 138 29.69 -4.20 -14.72
N ASN A 139 30.59 -3.24 -14.89
CA ASN A 139 31.35 -3.02 -16.12
C ASN A 139 32.73 -3.68 -16.10
N GLY A 140 32.87 -4.82 -15.44
CA GLY A 140 34.12 -5.56 -15.44
C GLY A 140 34.89 -5.50 -14.12
N ASN A 141 34.29 -4.98 -13.03
CA ASN A 141 34.96 -4.87 -11.74
C ASN A 141 35.25 -6.27 -11.13
N PHE A 142 34.25 -7.16 -11.20
CA PHE A 142 34.37 -8.54 -10.70
C PHE A 142 33.41 -9.48 -11.43
N LYS A 143 33.71 -10.79 -11.41
CA LYS A 143 32.84 -11.81 -11.99
C LYS A 143 32.20 -12.66 -10.91
N ILE A 144 30.96 -13.02 -11.11
CA ILE A 144 30.24 -14.03 -10.35
C ILE A 144 29.78 -15.10 -11.33
N ASN A 145 30.25 -16.35 -11.13
CA ASN A 145 29.98 -17.46 -12.05
C ASN A 145 30.24 -17.06 -13.52
N ASP A 146 31.43 -16.47 -13.78
CA ASP A 146 31.89 -15.96 -15.08
C ASP A 146 31.03 -14.87 -15.73
N GLN A 147 30.12 -14.26 -14.99
CA GLN A 147 29.28 -13.18 -15.46
C GLN A 147 29.54 -11.87 -14.70
N PHE A 148 29.35 -10.73 -15.36
CA PHE A 148 29.37 -9.41 -14.75
C PHE A 148 27.94 -9.05 -14.37
N LEU A 149 27.51 -9.39 -13.16
CA LEU A 149 26.16 -9.16 -12.66
C LEU A 149 26.11 -7.86 -11.82
N GLY A 150 25.01 -7.13 -11.96
CA GLY A 150 24.63 -6.13 -10.95
C GLY A 150 24.16 -6.81 -9.67
N TYR A 151 24.07 -6.05 -8.58
CA TYR A 151 23.63 -6.61 -7.30
C TYR A 151 22.84 -5.59 -6.46
N ILE A 152 22.15 -6.12 -5.46
CA ILE A 152 21.54 -5.40 -4.35
C ILE A 152 22.04 -6.06 -3.07
N GLU A 153 22.48 -5.25 -2.14
CA GLU A 153 22.86 -5.67 -0.80
C GLU A 153 21.74 -5.33 0.19
N LEU A 154 21.37 -6.31 1.02
CA LEU A 154 20.43 -6.12 2.11
C LEU A 154 21.13 -6.43 3.43
N THR A 155 20.89 -5.60 4.43
CA THR A 155 21.42 -5.76 5.79
C THR A 155 20.28 -5.81 6.80
N ASN A 156 20.33 -6.78 7.70
CA ASN A 156 19.52 -6.76 8.92
C ASN A 156 20.13 -5.75 9.90
N THR A 157 19.49 -4.59 10.04
CA THR A 157 19.95 -3.52 10.95
C THR A 157 19.32 -3.60 12.34
N GLY A 158 18.45 -4.59 12.59
CA GLY A 158 17.81 -4.82 13.88
C GLY A 158 18.63 -5.70 14.82
N ASP A 159 18.09 -5.91 16.00
CA ASP A 159 18.70 -6.70 17.09
C ASP A 159 18.21 -8.16 17.11
N GLU A 160 17.25 -8.52 16.25
CA GLU A 160 16.68 -9.86 16.15
C GLU A 160 16.94 -10.50 14.79
N GLU A 161 16.88 -11.85 14.75
CA GLU A 161 16.95 -12.59 13.50
C GLU A 161 15.68 -12.37 12.67
N ILE A 162 15.84 -12.20 11.36
CA ILE A 162 14.72 -12.09 10.41
C ILE A 162 14.76 -13.22 9.39
N ASN A 163 13.59 -13.60 8.87
CA ASN A 163 13.53 -14.52 7.74
C ASN A 163 13.18 -13.75 6.46
N LEU A 164 14.09 -13.81 5.49
CA LEU A 164 13.95 -13.10 4.22
C LEU A 164 12.69 -13.48 3.44
N LYS A 165 12.13 -14.69 3.62
CA LYS A 165 10.87 -15.11 2.95
C LYS A 165 9.66 -14.22 3.26
N ASN A 166 9.72 -13.43 4.33
CA ASN A 166 8.66 -12.49 4.70
C ASN A 166 8.72 -11.18 3.88
N TYR A 167 9.73 -11.02 3.04
CA TYR A 167 10.00 -9.82 2.27
C TYR A 167 9.93 -10.09 0.77
N THR A 168 9.66 -9.05 0.03
CA THR A 168 9.68 -9.04 -1.44
C THR A 168 10.57 -7.93 -1.93
N LEU A 169 11.13 -8.11 -3.10
CA LEU A 169 12.00 -7.13 -3.75
C LEU A 169 11.50 -6.86 -5.15
N SER A 170 11.42 -5.61 -5.52
CA SER A 170 11.01 -5.20 -6.85
C SER A 170 11.93 -4.12 -7.41
N SER A 171 12.04 -4.08 -8.72
CA SER A 171 12.61 -2.96 -9.43
C SER A 171 11.58 -2.48 -10.46
N SER A 172 11.26 -1.20 -10.45
CA SER A 172 10.30 -0.61 -11.37
C SER A 172 10.72 0.80 -11.78
N ASP A 173 10.43 1.15 -13.02
CA ASP A 173 10.52 2.52 -13.51
C ASP A 173 9.25 3.33 -13.20
N ASP A 174 8.21 2.67 -12.69
CA ASP A 174 6.91 3.26 -12.34
C ASP A 174 6.46 2.85 -10.94
N THR A 175 6.63 3.76 -9.98
CA THR A 175 6.20 3.61 -8.59
C THR A 175 4.68 3.57 -8.42
N ASN A 176 3.92 3.98 -9.43
CA ASN A 176 2.45 3.94 -9.40
C ASN A 176 1.88 2.60 -9.87
N ASN A 177 2.72 1.69 -10.38
CA ASN A 177 2.28 0.37 -10.83
C ASN A 177 2.44 -0.67 -9.72
N MET A 178 1.39 -0.86 -8.93
CA MET A 178 1.36 -1.83 -7.83
C MET A 178 1.67 -3.28 -8.25
N ASN A 179 1.48 -3.65 -9.53
CA ASN A 179 1.82 -4.99 -10.02
C ASN A 179 3.34 -5.25 -10.08
N SER A 180 4.17 -4.22 -10.00
CA SER A 180 5.63 -4.35 -9.97
C SER A 180 6.21 -4.48 -8.57
N ILE A 181 5.45 -4.15 -7.50
CA ILE A 181 5.92 -4.15 -6.12
C ILE A 181 6.30 -5.55 -5.61
N PHE A 182 5.62 -6.61 -6.07
CA PHE A 182 5.86 -7.99 -5.63
C PHE A 182 6.53 -8.83 -6.73
N LYS A 183 7.62 -8.33 -7.28
CA LYS A 183 8.26 -8.94 -8.44
C LYS A 183 9.11 -10.17 -8.09
N TYR A 184 9.76 -10.17 -6.93
CA TYR A 184 10.64 -11.24 -6.48
C TYR A 184 10.47 -11.52 -4.99
N ASN A 185 10.00 -12.71 -4.66
CA ASN A 185 9.94 -13.17 -3.27
C ASN A 185 11.32 -13.61 -2.83
N LEU A 186 11.81 -13.08 -1.71
CA LEU A 186 13.09 -13.47 -1.16
C LEU A 186 13.06 -14.93 -0.66
N PRO A 187 14.20 -15.64 -0.69
CA PRO A 187 14.26 -17.04 -0.29
C PRO A 187 14.05 -17.26 1.21
N ASP A 188 13.70 -18.47 1.61
CA ASP A 188 13.67 -18.89 3.02
C ASP A 188 15.10 -18.97 3.57
N LYS A 189 15.59 -17.84 4.09
CA LYS A 189 16.92 -17.68 4.67
C LYS A 189 16.83 -16.79 5.90
N ILE A 190 17.40 -17.26 7.01
CA ILE A 190 17.56 -16.45 8.23
C ILE A 190 18.73 -15.50 8.05
N LEU A 191 18.55 -14.27 8.44
CA LEU A 191 19.57 -13.22 8.49
C LEU A 191 19.71 -12.73 9.93
N LYS A 192 20.88 -12.93 10.51
CA LYS A 192 21.18 -12.52 11.89
C LYS A 192 21.31 -10.99 12.01
N PRO A 193 21.27 -10.42 13.23
CA PRO A 193 21.61 -9.02 13.46
C PRO A 193 22.95 -8.63 12.80
N ASN A 194 22.93 -7.51 12.07
CA ASN A 194 24.07 -6.98 11.29
C ASN A 194 24.58 -7.90 10.18
N GLU A 195 23.90 -9.00 9.87
CA GLU A 195 24.28 -9.86 8.75
C GLU A 195 23.83 -9.23 7.43
N VAL A 196 24.68 -9.42 6.43
CA VAL A 196 24.50 -8.89 5.08
C VAL A 196 24.20 -10.04 4.12
N VAL A 197 23.31 -9.81 3.17
CA VAL A 197 23.05 -10.71 2.04
C VAL A 197 23.13 -9.96 0.72
N VAL A 198 23.79 -10.57 -0.28
CA VAL A 198 23.90 -10.02 -1.63
C VAL A 198 23.00 -10.79 -2.58
N LEU A 199 22.15 -10.07 -3.32
CA LEU A 199 21.28 -10.61 -4.36
C LEU A 199 21.78 -10.12 -5.73
N TYR A 200 22.10 -11.04 -6.63
CA TYR A 200 22.58 -10.70 -7.96
C TYR A 200 21.41 -10.51 -8.93
N THR A 201 21.37 -9.38 -9.62
CA THR A 201 20.26 -8.99 -10.49
C THR A 201 20.44 -9.55 -11.91
N SER A 202 20.37 -10.87 -12.04
CA SER A 202 20.60 -11.60 -13.29
C SER A 202 19.40 -11.67 -14.22
N GLY A 203 18.19 -11.55 -13.68
CA GLY A 203 16.93 -11.80 -14.38
C GLY A 203 16.55 -13.28 -14.51
N LYS A 204 17.22 -14.20 -13.78
CA LYS A 204 17.05 -15.65 -13.95
C LYS A 204 16.35 -16.36 -12.79
N SER A 205 16.22 -15.72 -11.63
CA SER A 205 15.61 -16.29 -10.41
C SER A 205 16.21 -17.64 -10.00
N LYS A 206 17.49 -17.66 -9.69
CA LYS A 206 18.20 -18.85 -9.19
C LYS A 206 18.59 -18.65 -7.73
N ASN A 207 18.46 -19.69 -6.94
CA ASN A 207 18.77 -19.72 -5.50
C ASN A 207 19.60 -20.96 -5.17
N ASN A 208 20.77 -21.09 -5.80
CA ASN A 208 21.73 -22.13 -5.47
C ASN A 208 22.76 -21.59 -4.46
N ASP A 209 24.04 -21.57 -4.83
CA ASP A 209 25.12 -21.01 -4.00
C ASP A 209 25.02 -19.47 -3.88
N ILE A 210 24.37 -18.84 -4.84
CA ILE A 210 24.09 -17.39 -4.85
C ILE A 210 22.60 -17.13 -5.07
N ILE A 211 22.10 -16.03 -4.54
CA ILE A 211 20.72 -15.60 -4.74
C ILE A 211 20.67 -14.72 -6.00
N GLU A 212 19.91 -15.14 -6.99
CA GLU A 212 19.71 -14.39 -8.24
C GLU A 212 18.24 -13.95 -8.37
N THR A 213 18.00 -12.65 -8.56
CA THR A 213 16.64 -12.13 -8.77
C THR A 213 16.13 -12.43 -10.19
N ASN A 214 14.81 -12.39 -10.36
CA ASN A 214 14.13 -12.55 -11.66
C ASN A 214 14.12 -11.28 -12.52
N PHE A 215 14.76 -10.19 -12.06
CA PHE A 215 14.87 -8.92 -12.76
C PHE A 215 16.32 -8.44 -12.80
N LYS A 216 16.56 -7.45 -13.67
CA LYS A 216 17.80 -6.67 -13.75
C LYS A 216 17.51 -5.24 -13.33
N LEU A 217 18.50 -4.59 -12.73
CA LEU A 217 18.41 -3.16 -12.45
C LEU A 217 18.61 -2.33 -13.72
N ASN A 218 17.84 -1.28 -13.84
CA ASN A 218 18.04 -0.26 -14.88
C ASN A 218 19.18 0.67 -14.44
N SER A 219 20.15 0.91 -15.31
CA SER A 219 21.31 1.76 -15.00
C SER A 219 21.08 3.24 -15.22
N LYS A 220 19.92 3.63 -15.77
CA LYS A 220 19.62 5.03 -16.07
C LYS A 220 18.58 5.62 -15.13
N ASN A 221 17.47 4.91 -14.93
CA ASN A 221 16.38 5.30 -14.06
C ASN A 221 15.78 4.04 -13.44
N GLY A 222 15.30 4.12 -12.20
CA GLY A 222 14.60 3.01 -11.58
C GLY A 222 14.47 3.20 -10.08
N VAL A 223 13.54 2.45 -9.51
CA VAL A 223 13.30 2.37 -8.07
C VAL A 223 13.46 0.92 -7.65
N ILE A 224 14.10 0.70 -6.52
CA ILE A 224 14.16 -0.58 -5.81
C ILE A 224 13.23 -0.43 -4.61
N ILE A 225 12.30 -1.36 -4.48
CA ILE A 225 11.28 -1.39 -3.44
C ILE A 225 11.34 -2.72 -2.72
#